data_7812b63407d1c878969ba66c4208697a
#
_entry.id   7812b63407d1c878969ba66c4208697a
#
_cell.length_a   1.000
_cell.length_b   1.000
_cell.length_c   1.000
_cell.angle_alpha   90.00
_cell.angle_beta   90.00
_cell.angle_gamma   90.00
#
_symmetry.space_group_name_H-M   'P 1'
#
loop_
_entity.id
_entity.type
_entity.pdbx_description
1 polymer ?
#
loop_
_entity_poly.entity_id
_entity_poly.type
_entity_poly.pdbx_seq_one_letter_code
_entity_poly.pdbx_strand_id
1 'polypeptide(L)'
;MSEEWLERWLVGRIGWHEDGGNAALKRHWSASGRRVLVPMCGKTVDMLWLEGQGNEVVGVELSDIAVRGFFEENELAFTKHPGELTEYRARDRRISLYCGDYFAFAGGPFDAHFDRGALIAMNPEVRPRYAEHTSSLLSPDAYQLVISLEYDDTVAKGPPFPVPADEMLSYWPHLARVEARDDIENGPPKFLDAGLSEMIEVVWRSG
;
A
#
# COMPACT_ATOMS: atom_id res chain seq x y z
N MET A 1 -2.19 10.40 -14.13
CA MET A 1 -1.93 9.79 -12.79
C MET A 1 -0.74 8.82 -12.83
N SER A 2 -0.73 7.80 -13.67
CA SER A 2 0.42 6.85 -13.78
C SER A 2 1.75 7.51 -14.16
N GLU A 3 1.76 8.43 -15.13
CA GLU A 3 2.98 9.13 -15.54
C GLU A 3 3.59 9.99 -14.44
N GLU A 4 2.78 10.66 -13.63
CA GLU A 4 3.26 11.46 -12.49
C GLU A 4 3.98 10.61 -11.44
N TRP A 5 3.45 9.43 -11.12
CA TRP A 5 4.10 8.51 -10.17
C TRP A 5 5.40 7.95 -10.73
N LEU A 6 5.45 7.59 -12.01
CA LEU A 6 6.67 7.15 -12.68
C LEU A 6 7.75 8.24 -12.68
N GLU A 7 7.36 9.50 -12.94
CA GLU A 7 8.28 10.63 -12.87
C GLU A 7 8.84 10.83 -11.45
N ARG A 8 8.00 10.69 -10.41
CA ARG A 8 8.47 10.80 -9.02
C ARG A 8 9.53 9.76 -8.69
N TRP A 9 9.35 8.51 -9.11
CA TRP A 9 10.36 7.46 -8.98
C TRP A 9 11.64 7.79 -9.74
N LEU A 10 11.53 8.30 -10.97
CA LEU A 10 12.68 8.64 -11.82
C LEU A 10 13.56 9.73 -11.20
N VAL A 11 12.95 10.73 -10.56
CA VAL A 11 13.67 11.86 -9.94
C VAL A 11 13.93 11.70 -8.44
N GLY A 12 13.61 10.54 -7.86
CA GLY A 12 13.85 10.24 -6.44
C GLY A 12 12.95 11.02 -5.47
N ARG A 13 11.82 11.55 -5.91
CA ARG A 13 10.85 12.23 -5.04
C ARG A 13 9.89 11.24 -4.39
N ILE A 14 10.40 10.44 -3.43
CA ILE A 14 9.73 9.32 -2.79
C ILE A 14 9.51 9.54 -1.28
N GLY A 15 9.12 10.74 -0.87
CA GLY A 15 8.93 11.12 0.52
C GLY A 15 7.91 10.28 1.32
N TRP A 16 7.17 9.40 0.66
CA TRP A 16 6.29 8.41 1.31
C TRP A 16 7.01 7.11 1.71
N HIS A 17 8.27 6.92 1.29
CA HIS A 17 9.04 5.72 1.63
C HIS A 17 9.52 5.77 3.08
N GLU A 18 9.33 4.66 3.80
CA GLU A 18 9.74 4.49 5.19
C GLU A 18 10.84 3.40 5.24
N ASP A 19 12.09 3.79 5.49
CA ASP A 19 13.24 2.85 5.54
C ASP A 19 13.08 1.78 6.62
N GLY A 20 12.41 2.10 7.73
CA GLY A 20 12.16 1.18 8.84
C GLY A 20 10.87 0.35 8.72
N GLY A 21 10.08 0.58 7.69
CA GLY A 21 8.74 0.03 7.54
C GLY A 21 7.71 0.61 8.52
N ASN A 22 6.44 0.30 8.27
CA ASN A 22 5.33 0.94 8.96
C ASN A 22 5.14 0.42 10.39
N ALA A 23 5.09 1.33 11.34
CA ALA A 23 4.95 0.99 12.77
C ALA A 23 3.54 0.47 13.11
N ALA A 24 2.48 0.98 12.45
CA ALA A 24 1.12 0.52 12.68
C ALA A 24 0.91 -0.90 12.13
N LEU A 25 1.51 -1.25 10.99
CA LEU A 25 1.57 -2.62 10.51
C LEU A 25 2.09 -3.56 11.61
N LYS A 26 3.24 -3.23 12.19
CA LYS A 26 3.89 -4.05 13.21
C LYS A 26 3.08 -4.20 14.50
N ARG A 27 2.27 -3.18 14.86
CA ARG A 27 1.40 -3.22 16.05
C ARG A 27 0.12 -4.00 15.84
N HIS A 28 -0.46 -3.94 14.64
CA HIS A 28 -1.85 -4.38 14.40
C HIS A 28 -1.97 -5.61 13.53
N TRP A 29 -0.92 -6.02 12.84
CA TRP A 29 -0.95 -7.24 12.03
C TRP A 29 -0.90 -8.49 12.91
N SER A 30 -1.86 -9.38 12.74
CA SER A 30 -1.94 -10.64 13.50
C SER A 30 -2.05 -11.88 12.63
N ALA A 31 -2.07 -11.74 11.29
CA ALA A 31 -2.19 -12.87 10.38
C ALA A 31 -0.83 -13.53 10.10
N SER A 32 -0.83 -14.87 10.00
CA SER A 32 0.32 -15.69 9.65
C SER A 32 -0.11 -16.84 8.74
N GLY A 33 0.81 -17.33 7.89
CA GLY A 33 0.53 -18.43 6.96
C GLY A 33 -0.44 -18.03 5.84
N ARG A 34 -0.58 -16.72 5.55
CA ARG A 34 -1.49 -16.17 4.57
C ARG A 34 -0.75 -15.79 3.29
N ARG A 35 -1.49 -15.76 2.18
CA ARG A 35 -1.07 -15.11 0.94
C ARG A 35 -1.54 -13.67 0.96
N VAL A 36 -0.60 -12.74 1.05
CA VAL A 36 -0.85 -11.31 1.32
C VAL A 36 -0.70 -10.50 0.03
N LEU A 37 -1.71 -9.70 -0.30
CA LEU A 37 -1.65 -8.70 -1.35
C LEU A 37 -1.18 -7.36 -0.78
N VAL A 38 -0.18 -6.74 -1.44
CA VAL A 38 0.29 -5.37 -1.15
C VAL A 38 0.18 -4.55 -2.44
N PRO A 39 -0.90 -3.80 -2.65
CA PRO A 39 -1.08 -3.01 -3.85
C PRO A 39 -0.19 -1.77 -3.84
N MET A 40 0.31 -1.37 -5.04
CA MET A 40 1.18 -0.19 -5.24
C MET A 40 2.30 -0.11 -4.22
N CYS A 41 2.96 -1.26 -4.04
CA CYS A 41 3.86 -1.52 -2.92
C CYS A 41 5.15 -0.68 -2.92
N GLY A 42 5.47 -0.01 -4.04
CA GLY A 42 6.76 0.65 -4.15
C GLY A 42 7.91 -0.31 -3.89
N LYS A 43 8.83 0.10 -3.02
CA LYS A 43 9.95 -0.71 -2.53
C LYS A 43 9.91 -0.91 -1.01
N THR A 44 8.69 -0.93 -0.40
CA THR A 44 8.55 -0.98 1.05
C THR A 44 9.14 -2.24 1.68
N VAL A 45 9.90 -2.06 2.73
CA VAL A 45 10.44 -3.16 3.56
C VAL A 45 9.35 -3.87 4.39
N ASP A 46 8.12 -3.35 4.41
CA ASP A 46 6.97 -4.00 5.02
C ASP A 46 6.72 -5.40 4.43
N MET A 47 7.04 -5.60 3.14
CA MET A 47 6.92 -6.90 2.50
C MET A 47 7.87 -7.94 3.12
N LEU A 48 9.09 -7.54 3.50
CA LEU A 48 10.03 -8.41 4.22
C LEU A 48 9.53 -8.74 5.62
N TRP A 49 8.97 -7.73 6.29
CA TRP A 49 8.41 -7.94 7.62
C TRP A 49 7.21 -8.89 7.58
N LEU A 50 6.28 -8.69 6.63
CA LEU A 50 5.12 -9.56 6.43
C LEU A 50 5.54 -11.01 6.12
N GLU A 51 6.54 -11.21 5.26
CA GLU A 51 7.09 -12.53 4.94
C GLU A 51 7.74 -13.16 6.17
N GLY A 52 8.46 -12.37 6.98
CA GLY A 52 9.04 -12.80 8.26
C GLY A 52 8.00 -13.24 9.29
N GLN A 53 6.74 -12.79 9.19
CA GLN A 53 5.61 -13.30 9.99
C GLN A 53 5.05 -14.64 9.47
N GLY A 54 5.69 -15.25 8.48
CA GLY A 54 5.30 -16.55 7.94
C GLY A 54 4.37 -16.50 6.73
N ASN A 55 4.16 -15.34 6.13
CA ASN A 55 3.26 -15.17 4.98
C ASN A 55 3.98 -15.39 3.64
N GLU A 56 3.21 -15.61 2.57
CA GLU A 56 3.61 -15.38 1.18
C GLU A 56 3.18 -13.97 0.80
N VAL A 57 4.08 -13.16 0.24
CA VAL A 57 3.80 -11.76 -0.05
C VAL A 57 3.86 -11.48 -1.54
N VAL A 58 2.81 -10.89 -2.06
CA VAL A 58 2.70 -10.46 -3.45
C VAL A 58 2.47 -8.96 -3.50
N GLY A 59 3.48 -8.26 -4.01
CA GLY A 59 3.40 -6.83 -4.31
C GLY A 59 3.00 -6.58 -5.75
N VAL A 60 2.27 -5.52 -6.02
CA VAL A 60 2.02 -5.00 -7.38
C VAL A 60 2.48 -3.56 -7.43
N GLU A 61 3.34 -3.22 -8.37
CA GLU A 61 3.92 -1.88 -8.49
C GLU A 61 4.07 -1.49 -9.97
N LEU A 62 3.74 -0.25 -10.29
CA LEU A 62 3.83 0.26 -11.65
C LEU A 62 5.28 0.53 -12.09
N SER A 63 6.12 0.97 -11.17
CA SER A 63 7.48 1.41 -11.44
C SER A 63 8.49 0.27 -11.42
N ASP A 64 9.11 -0.04 -12.56
CA ASP A 64 10.24 -0.98 -12.64
C ASP A 64 11.45 -0.52 -11.80
N ILE A 65 11.62 0.80 -11.62
CA ILE A 65 12.66 1.37 -10.73
C ILE A 65 12.40 0.98 -9.28
N ALA A 66 11.13 1.09 -8.82
CA ALA A 66 10.76 0.70 -7.47
C ALA A 66 10.92 -0.80 -7.24
N VAL A 67 10.43 -1.61 -8.19
CA VAL A 67 10.54 -3.08 -8.11
C VAL A 67 12.00 -3.51 -8.02
N ARG A 68 12.86 -3.03 -8.91
CA ARG A 68 14.30 -3.36 -8.84
C ARG A 68 14.95 -2.83 -7.57
N GLY A 69 14.63 -1.59 -7.19
CA GLY A 69 15.13 -0.99 -5.96
C GLY A 69 14.82 -1.84 -4.73
N PHE A 70 13.62 -2.43 -4.66
CA PHE A 70 13.28 -3.36 -3.58
C PHE A 70 14.26 -4.54 -3.48
N PHE A 71 14.55 -5.20 -4.60
CA PHE A 71 15.46 -6.36 -4.61
C PHE A 71 16.92 -5.95 -4.36
N GLU A 72 17.39 -4.87 -4.98
CA GLU A 72 18.77 -4.40 -4.90
C GLU A 72 19.12 -3.90 -3.49
N GLU A 73 18.27 -3.05 -2.91
CA GLU A 73 18.49 -2.46 -1.58
C GLU A 73 18.41 -3.49 -0.44
N ASN A 74 17.66 -4.58 -0.65
CA ASN A 74 17.56 -5.67 0.32
C ASN A 74 18.45 -6.88 -0.02
N GLU A 75 19.36 -6.75 -0.99
CA GLU A 75 20.31 -7.79 -1.41
C GLU A 75 19.63 -9.12 -1.78
N LEU A 76 18.45 -9.05 -2.40
CA LEU A 76 17.66 -10.23 -2.77
C LEU A 76 17.93 -10.65 -4.21
N ALA A 77 18.36 -11.88 -4.41
CA ALA A 77 18.40 -12.49 -5.73
C ALA A 77 16.97 -12.79 -6.22
N PHE A 78 16.69 -12.51 -7.50
CA PHE A 78 15.39 -12.76 -8.10
C PHE A 78 15.48 -13.43 -9.48
N THR A 79 14.36 -13.97 -9.91
CA THR A 79 14.10 -14.38 -11.30
C THR A 79 13.03 -13.50 -11.89
N LYS A 80 13.13 -13.24 -13.20
CA LYS A 80 12.16 -12.42 -13.93
C LYS A 80 11.35 -13.29 -14.88
N HIS A 81 10.03 -13.21 -14.80
CA HIS A 81 9.10 -13.96 -15.62
C HIS A 81 8.22 -12.97 -16.40
N PRO A 82 8.36 -12.89 -17.73
CA PRO A 82 7.52 -12.01 -18.55
C PRO A 82 6.08 -12.53 -18.59
N GLY A 83 5.12 -11.60 -18.59
CA GLY A 83 3.70 -11.84 -18.67
C GLY A 83 2.96 -10.55 -18.99
N GLU A 84 1.64 -10.50 -18.79
CA GLU A 84 0.86 -9.25 -18.87
C GLU A 84 1.42 -8.20 -17.90
N LEU A 85 1.66 -8.60 -16.66
CA LEU A 85 2.58 -7.93 -15.75
C LEU A 85 3.85 -8.77 -15.64
N THR A 86 5.01 -8.14 -15.59
CA THR A 86 6.27 -8.84 -15.39
C THR A 86 6.42 -9.24 -13.93
N GLU A 87 6.56 -10.53 -13.64
CA GLU A 87 6.83 -11.02 -12.29
C GLU A 87 8.34 -10.99 -11.99
N TYR A 88 8.68 -10.46 -10.82
CA TYR A 88 9.99 -10.53 -10.17
C TYR A 88 9.84 -11.39 -8.92
N ARG A 89 10.39 -12.60 -8.90
CA ARG A 89 10.26 -13.56 -7.80
C ARG A 89 11.58 -13.69 -7.07
N ALA A 90 11.57 -13.43 -5.77
CA ALA A 90 12.73 -13.71 -4.91
C ALA A 90 13.07 -15.22 -4.93
N ARG A 91 14.38 -15.55 -4.94
CA ARG A 91 14.83 -16.95 -5.03
C ARG A 91 14.69 -17.70 -3.71
N ASP A 92 15.00 -17.03 -2.61
CA ASP A 92 15.13 -17.65 -1.29
C ASP A 92 14.10 -17.08 -0.28
N ARG A 93 13.07 -16.40 -0.80
CA ARG A 93 11.99 -15.79 -0.02
C ARG A 93 10.64 -16.01 -0.68
N ARG A 94 9.58 -15.97 0.11
CA ARG A 94 8.20 -16.09 -0.39
C ARG A 94 7.64 -14.71 -0.76
N ILE A 95 8.37 -13.99 -1.62
CA ILE A 95 8.02 -12.64 -2.08
C ILE A 95 8.07 -12.63 -3.61
N SER A 96 6.98 -12.15 -4.22
CA SER A 96 6.91 -11.83 -5.64
C SER A 96 6.40 -10.40 -5.83
N LEU A 97 7.01 -9.65 -6.74
CA LEU A 97 6.52 -8.34 -7.18
C LEU A 97 6.10 -8.42 -8.65
N TYR A 98 4.91 -7.92 -8.95
CA TYR A 98 4.39 -7.79 -10.29
C TYR A 98 4.52 -6.34 -10.76
N CYS A 99 5.28 -6.13 -11.83
CA CYS A 99 5.50 -4.81 -12.41
C CYS A 99 4.51 -4.52 -13.52
N GLY A 100 3.61 -3.55 -13.32
CA GLY A 100 2.61 -3.14 -14.28
C GLY A 100 1.40 -2.43 -13.63
N ASP A 101 0.36 -2.22 -14.45
CA ASP A 101 -0.87 -1.58 -13.96
C ASP A 101 -1.61 -2.50 -12.98
N TYR A 102 -1.86 -2.01 -11.77
CA TYR A 102 -2.60 -2.73 -10.74
C TYR A 102 -3.97 -3.22 -11.23
N PHE A 103 -4.65 -2.44 -12.04
CA PHE A 103 -5.97 -2.80 -12.59
C PHE A 103 -5.95 -3.91 -13.65
N ALA A 104 -4.79 -4.27 -14.16
CA ALA A 104 -4.59 -5.43 -15.03
C ALA A 104 -4.16 -6.70 -14.26
N PHE A 105 -3.83 -6.56 -12.97
CA PHE A 105 -3.40 -7.71 -12.17
C PHE A 105 -4.57 -8.62 -11.79
N ALA A 106 -4.43 -9.94 -12.02
CA ALA A 106 -5.45 -10.95 -11.79
C ALA A 106 -4.95 -12.17 -10.97
N GLY A 107 -3.96 -11.95 -10.10
CA GLY A 107 -3.25 -13.01 -9.38
C GLY A 107 -3.92 -13.60 -8.13
N GLY A 108 -5.20 -13.31 -7.87
CA GLY A 108 -5.94 -13.81 -6.69
C GLY A 108 -6.30 -15.30 -6.71
N PRO A 109 -6.98 -15.84 -5.69
CA PRO A 109 -7.38 -15.13 -4.48
C PRO A 109 -6.24 -14.95 -3.46
N PHE A 110 -6.39 -13.91 -2.62
CA PHE A 110 -5.49 -13.62 -1.50
C PHE A 110 -6.24 -13.78 -0.17
N ASP A 111 -5.54 -14.29 0.84
CA ASP A 111 -6.09 -14.52 2.18
C ASP A 111 -5.91 -13.32 3.11
N ALA A 112 -5.08 -12.37 2.68
CA ALA A 112 -4.86 -11.13 3.41
C ALA A 112 -4.49 -9.97 2.47
N HIS A 113 -4.72 -8.75 2.95
CA HIS A 113 -4.46 -7.50 2.25
C HIS A 113 -3.84 -6.48 3.20
N PHE A 114 -2.74 -5.88 2.77
CA PHE A 114 -2.12 -4.75 3.45
C PHE A 114 -2.07 -3.55 2.51
N ASP A 115 -2.79 -2.49 2.87
CA ASP A 115 -2.80 -1.22 2.14
C ASP A 115 -2.22 -0.10 3.00
N ARG A 116 -1.06 0.36 2.62
CA ARG A 116 -0.48 1.59 3.13
C ARG A 116 0.05 2.41 1.95
N GLY A 117 -0.64 3.48 1.66
CA GLY A 117 -0.25 4.39 0.59
C GLY A 117 -0.98 4.19 -0.73
N ALA A 118 -1.63 3.05 -1.00
CA ALA A 118 -2.34 2.82 -2.26
C ALA A 118 -3.68 3.57 -2.33
N LEU A 119 -4.61 3.30 -1.42
CA LEU A 119 -5.92 3.97 -1.39
C LEU A 119 -5.80 5.49 -1.30
N ILE A 120 -4.93 5.99 -0.42
CA ILE A 120 -4.72 7.44 -0.21
C ILE A 120 -3.97 8.13 -1.36
N ALA A 121 -3.32 7.37 -2.24
CA ALA A 121 -2.70 7.91 -3.46
C ALA A 121 -3.69 8.08 -4.61
N MET A 122 -4.85 7.41 -4.54
CA MET A 122 -5.89 7.46 -5.57
C MET A 122 -6.72 8.73 -5.46
N ASN A 123 -6.98 9.36 -6.62
CA ASN A 123 -8.03 10.38 -6.68
C ASN A 123 -9.36 9.80 -6.20
N PRO A 124 -10.19 10.56 -5.45
CA PRO A 124 -11.47 10.08 -4.93
C PRO A 124 -12.36 9.41 -5.99
N GLU A 125 -12.36 9.93 -7.23
CA GLU A 125 -13.14 9.37 -8.35
C GLU A 125 -12.70 7.96 -8.78
N VAL A 126 -11.46 7.56 -8.50
CA VAL A 126 -10.89 6.24 -8.89
C VAL A 126 -11.00 5.22 -7.78
N ARG A 127 -11.16 5.65 -6.53
CA ARG A 127 -11.19 4.76 -5.35
C ARG A 127 -12.28 3.69 -5.39
N PRO A 128 -13.52 3.94 -5.85
CA PRO A 128 -14.53 2.89 -5.96
C PRO A 128 -14.04 1.74 -6.84
N ARG A 129 -13.44 2.05 -7.99
CA ARG A 129 -12.84 1.05 -8.89
C ARG A 129 -11.68 0.31 -8.23
N TYR A 130 -10.84 1.04 -7.47
CA TYR A 130 -9.73 0.44 -6.73
C TYR A 130 -10.23 -0.56 -5.68
N ALA A 131 -11.22 -0.16 -4.88
CA ALA A 131 -11.79 -1.00 -3.84
C ALA A 131 -12.51 -2.24 -4.40
N GLU A 132 -13.27 -2.09 -5.50
CA GLU A 132 -13.91 -3.19 -6.21
C GLU A 132 -12.88 -4.17 -6.77
N HIS A 133 -11.84 -3.66 -7.47
CA HIS A 133 -10.78 -4.48 -8.01
C HIS A 133 -10.03 -5.23 -6.90
N THR A 134 -9.63 -4.54 -5.83
CA THR A 134 -8.98 -5.15 -4.66
C THR A 134 -9.86 -6.25 -4.06
N SER A 135 -11.15 -5.97 -3.83
CA SER A 135 -12.09 -6.95 -3.28
C SER A 135 -12.25 -8.18 -4.17
N SER A 136 -12.19 -8.02 -5.50
CA SER A 136 -12.27 -9.15 -6.45
C SER A 136 -11.05 -10.08 -6.38
N LEU A 137 -9.93 -9.61 -5.87
CA LEU A 137 -8.70 -10.38 -5.68
C LEU A 137 -8.64 -11.08 -4.31
N LEU A 138 -9.53 -10.75 -3.38
CA LEU A 138 -9.53 -11.28 -2.01
C LEU A 138 -10.47 -12.46 -1.84
N SER A 139 -10.09 -13.39 -0.96
CA SER A 139 -11.00 -14.41 -0.43
C SER A 139 -12.10 -13.75 0.42
N PRO A 140 -13.31 -14.34 0.53
CA PRO A 140 -14.41 -13.74 1.29
C PRO A 140 -14.05 -13.38 2.75
N ASP A 141 -13.20 -14.17 3.39
CA ASP A 141 -12.76 -13.99 4.79
C ASP A 141 -11.32 -13.48 4.87
N ALA A 142 -10.85 -12.75 3.87
CA ALA A 142 -9.49 -12.23 3.85
C ALA A 142 -9.26 -11.26 5.02
N TYR A 143 -8.15 -11.45 5.71
CA TYR A 143 -7.70 -10.49 6.70
C TYR A 143 -7.24 -9.20 6.03
N GLN A 144 -7.70 -8.05 6.50
CA GLN A 144 -7.33 -6.77 5.94
C GLN A 144 -6.78 -5.83 7.01
N LEU A 145 -5.68 -5.16 6.68
CA LEU A 145 -5.16 -4.01 7.40
C LEU A 145 -4.98 -2.87 6.39
N VAL A 146 -5.70 -1.77 6.60
CA VAL A 146 -5.68 -0.60 5.73
C VAL A 146 -5.32 0.62 6.56
N ILE A 147 -4.38 1.43 6.07
CA ILE A 147 -3.98 2.68 6.71
C ILE A 147 -4.45 3.83 5.83
N SER A 148 -5.28 4.69 6.39
CA SER A 148 -5.81 5.89 5.73
C SER A 148 -5.45 7.15 6.48
N LEU A 149 -5.78 8.30 5.89
CA LEU A 149 -5.58 9.63 6.46
C LEU A 149 -6.91 10.36 6.54
N GLU A 150 -7.09 11.12 7.61
CA GLU A 150 -8.18 12.08 7.76
C GLU A 150 -7.58 13.46 8.04
N TYR A 151 -7.93 14.46 7.25
CA TYR A 151 -7.53 15.86 7.42
C TYR A 151 -8.45 16.79 6.62
N ASP A 152 -8.37 18.09 6.89
CA ASP A 152 -9.15 19.10 6.17
C ASP A 152 -8.57 19.34 4.76
N ASP A 153 -9.21 18.76 3.74
CA ASP A 153 -8.80 18.91 2.35
C ASP A 153 -9.12 20.29 1.74
N THR A 154 -9.81 21.16 2.48
CA THR A 154 -9.96 22.57 2.09
C THR A 154 -8.69 23.37 2.36
N VAL A 155 -7.88 22.94 3.34
CA VAL A 155 -6.61 23.53 3.73
C VAL A 155 -5.45 22.99 2.91
N ALA A 156 -5.33 21.66 2.81
CA ALA A 156 -4.23 21.01 2.08
C ALA A 156 -4.75 20.04 1.03
N LYS A 157 -4.08 19.98 -0.13
CA LYS A 157 -4.51 19.14 -1.25
C LYS A 157 -3.58 17.93 -1.43
N GLY A 158 -4.22 16.74 -1.54
CA GLY A 158 -3.51 15.49 -1.86
C GLY A 158 -2.78 15.49 -3.22
N PRO A 159 -2.10 14.40 -3.60
CA PRO A 159 -1.88 13.21 -2.79
C PRO A 159 -0.84 13.40 -1.67
N PRO A 160 -0.91 12.65 -0.56
CA PRO A 160 -1.93 11.66 -0.21
C PRO A 160 -3.27 12.36 0.07
N PHE A 161 -4.39 11.71 -0.28
CA PHE A 161 -5.73 12.26 -0.10
C PHE A 161 -6.37 11.73 1.19
N PRO A 162 -7.24 12.50 1.88
CA PRO A 162 -7.98 12.00 3.03
C PRO A 162 -9.03 11.00 2.57
N VAL A 163 -9.34 10.04 3.42
CA VAL A 163 -10.41 9.04 3.23
C VAL A 163 -11.30 9.07 4.46
N PRO A 164 -12.45 9.73 4.39
CA PRO A 164 -13.40 9.77 5.50
C PRO A 164 -13.89 8.37 5.90
N ALA A 165 -14.29 8.22 7.17
CA ALA A 165 -14.71 6.94 7.72
C ALA A 165 -15.92 6.32 6.98
N ASP A 166 -16.88 7.13 6.58
CA ASP A 166 -18.06 6.70 5.81
C ASP A 166 -17.66 6.20 4.40
N GLU A 167 -16.71 6.86 3.75
CA GLU A 167 -16.13 6.40 2.47
C GLU A 167 -15.42 5.05 2.65
N MET A 168 -14.54 4.92 3.66
CA MET A 168 -13.85 3.66 3.97
C MET A 168 -14.82 2.50 4.18
N LEU A 169 -15.84 2.71 5.01
CA LEU A 169 -16.84 1.70 5.33
C LEU A 169 -17.81 1.42 4.17
N SER A 170 -17.93 2.32 3.19
CA SER A 170 -18.66 2.04 1.96
C SER A 170 -17.94 1.01 1.08
N TYR A 171 -16.62 0.96 1.13
CA TYR A 171 -15.80 -0.01 0.40
C TYR A 171 -15.67 -1.33 1.14
N TRP A 172 -15.39 -1.28 2.43
CA TRP A 172 -15.13 -2.45 3.27
C TRP A 172 -15.89 -2.34 4.61
N PRO A 173 -17.20 -2.64 4.64
CA PRO A 173 -18.07 -2.42 5.81
C PRO A 173 -17.73 -3.30 7.02
N HIS A 174 -16.89 -4.33 6.82
CA HIS A 174 -16.43 -5.24 7.87
C HIS A 174 -15.16 -4.74 8.60
N LEU A 175 -14.55 -3.64 8.15
CA LEU A 175 -13.40 -3.07 8.82
C LEU A 175 -13.80 -2.29 10.07
N ALA A 176 -12.98 -2.40 11.11
CA ALA A 176 -13.10 -1.60 12.33
C ALA A 176 -11.92 -0.64 12.44
N ARG A 177 -12.17 0.58 12.88
CA ARG A 177 -11.15 1.56 13.25
C ARG A 177 -10.49 1.10 14.56
N VAL A 178 -9.21 0.70 14.51
CA VAL A 178 -8.48 0.14 15.67
C VAL A 178 -7.48 1.10 16.27
N GLU A 179 -7.00 2.07 15.51
CA GLU A 179 -6.13 3.16 15.98
C GLU A 179 -6.41 4.44 15.19
N ALA A 180 -6.26 5.58 15.84
CA ALA A 180 -6.22 6.89 15.21
C ALA A 180 -5.24 7.76 15.95
N ARG A 181 -4.31 8.37 15.23
CA ARG A 181 -3.22 9.18 15.79
C ARG A 181 -2.94 10.38 14.90
N ASP A 182 -2.76 11.55 15.50
CA ASP A 182 -2.22 12.68 14.75
C ASP A 182 -0.77 12.39 14.34
N ASP A 183 -0.52 12.49 13.05
CA ASP A 183 0.78 12.20 12.42
C ASP A 183 1.24 13.38 11.54
N ILE A 184 0.75 14.58 11.81
CA ILE A 184 1.08 15.77 11.00
C ILE A 184 2.58 16.04 10.94
N GLU A 185 3.33 15.70 12.00
CA GLU A 185 4.78 15.87 12.05
C GLU A 185 5.51 15.05 10.98
N ASN A 186 4.95 13.89 10.58
CA ASN A 186 5.47 13.03 9.52
C ASN A 186 4.74 13.26 8.18
N GLY A 187 3.83 14.21 8.14
CA GLY A 187 3.09 14.59 6.94
C GLY A 187 3.97 15.19 5.85
N PRO A 188 3.48 15.21 4.60
CA PRO A 188 4.19 15.89 3.53
C PRO A 188 4.46 17.36 3.86
N PRO A 189 5.70 17.89 3.65
CA PRO A 189 6.04 19.28 3.95
C PRO A 189 5.03 20.30 3.38
N LYS A 190 4.49 20.03 2.20
CA LYS A 190 3.47 20.88 1.56
C LYS A 190 2.18 21.04 2.38
N PHE A 191 1.88 20.11 3.31
CA PHE A 191 0.70 20.19 4.18
C PHE A 191 0.93 21.20 5.31
N LEU A 192 2.11 21.15 5.92
CA LEU A 192 2.53 22.15 6.91
C LEU A 192 2.63 23.54 6.28
N ASP A 193 3.22 23.64 5.08
CA ASP A 193 3.34 24.89 4.31
C ASP A 193 1.95 25.49 3.98
N ALA A 194 0.95 24.63 3.76
CA ALA A 194 -0.44 25.05 3.55
C ALA A 194 -1.18 25.47 4.83
N GLY A 195 -0.57 25.25 6.00
CA GLY A 195 -1.16 25.60 7.31
C GLY A 195 -2.03 24.48 7.91
N LEU A 196 -1.90 23.23 7.41
CA LEU A 196 -2.59 22.08 8.02
C LEU A 196 -2.00 21.84 9.41
N SER A 197 -2.85 21.80 10.44
CA SER A 197 -2.45 21.67 11.85
C SER A 197 -2.65 20.26 12.41
N GLU A 198 -3.39 19.40 11.71
CA GLU A 198 -3.71 18.05 12.14
C GLU A 198 -3.86 17.14 10.93
N MET A 199 -3.27 15.95 10.97
CA MET A 199 -3.43 14.88 9.98
C MET A 199 -3.51 13.54 10.72
N ILE A 200 -4.71 12.98 10.81
CA ILE A 200 -4.94 11.73 11.53
C ILE A 200 -4.62 10.54 10.66
N GLU A 201 -3.60 9.76 11.04
CA GLU A 201 -3.41 8.41 10.53
C GLU A 201 -4.42 7.48 11.20
N VAL A 202 -5.20 6.76 10.40
CA VAL A 202 -6.23 5.84 10.87
C VAL A 202 -5.90 4.43 10.42
N VAL A 203 -5.87 3.51 11.38
CA VAL A 203 -5.68 2.08 11.11
C VAL A 203 -7.02 1.36 11.15
N TRP A 204 -7.34 0.71 10.05
CA TRP A 204 -8.53 -0.11 9.87
C TRP A 204 -8.14 -1.57 9.78
N ARG A 205 -8.89 -2.45 10.47
CA ARG A 205 -8.62 -3.88 10.47
C ARG A 205 -9.90 -4.68 10.45
N SER A 206 -9.89 -5.81 9.69
CA SER A 206 -10.91 -6.84 9.82
C SER A 206 -10.78 -7.57 11.16
N GLY A 207 -11.87 -8.11 11.68
CA GLY A 207 -11.92 -8.88 12.92
C GLY A 207 -11.13 -10.19 12.86
#